data_b8ad78f473885336db3af47ceda116ed
#
_entry.id   b8ad78f473885336db3af47ceda116ed
#
_cell.length_a   1.000
_cell.length_b   1.000
_cell.length_c   1.000
_cell.angle_alpha   90.00
_cell.angle_beta   90.00
_cell.angle_gamma   90.00
#
_symmetry.space_group_name_H-M   'P 1'
#
loop_
_entity.id
_entity.type
_entity.pdbx_description
1 polymer ?
#
loop_
_entity_poly.entity_id
_entity_poly.type
_entity_poly.pdbx_seq_one_letter_code
_entity_poly.pdbx_strand_id
1 'polypeptide(L)'
;VQTENGERHVRPSAEALAALVHRIGGAGDRFLVLQRVPDLPEVFAQVWHETGGAHDVEHRDGARTGTSPRRPTDPAPWSPPSSGGPAGGGWDAGLAWSPLDLPPAGEVPPLDLADDERTSLEQRVREVLAGGYASRADLAQLAEDHLVTKDRKPVSPEQARALADRLWLERVAEQSSWRGETDPERLTRAFTALEDAGITARENFTCCRTCGNAEIGDEAEPGARGFVYFHTQSTDAAAAGHGLTLQYGGFDGTAETTTAVGDEVVAALHAAGLTTRWDRNPGQTIAVTPLDWRRRLIG
;
A
#
# COMPACT_ATOMS: atom_id res chain seq x y z
N VAL A 1 8.03 -4.72 3.62
CA VAL A 1 9.46 -4.35 3.62
C VAL A 1 9.69 -3.33 2.53
N GLN A 2 10.43 -2.29 2.84
CA GLN A 2 10.85 -1.25 1.90
C GLN A 2 12.37 -1.14 1.94
N THR A 3 13.01 -1.05 0.77
CA THR A 3 14.47 -0.92 0.64
C THR A 3 14.89 0.49 0.25
N GLU A 4 16.15 0.87 0.45
CA GLU A 4 16.68 2.20 0.06
C GLU A 4 16.48 2.50 -1.43
N ASN A 5 16.58 1.49 -2.30
CA ASN A 5 16.39 1.63 -3.74
C ASN A 5 14.92 1.78 -4.18
N GLY A 6 13.96 1.81 -3.22
CA GLY A 6 12.54 2.04 -3.47
C GLY A 6 11.71 0.76 -3.72
N GLU A 7 12.31 -0.43 -3.70
CA GLU A 7 11.55 -1.67 -3.82
C GLU A 7 10.62 -1.87 -2.60
N ARG A 8 9.42 -2.37 -2.86
CA ARG A 8 8.44 -2.66 -1.83
C ARG A 8 7.96 -4.11 -1.92
N HIS A 9 8.11 -4.84 -0.83
CA HIS A 9 7.72 -6.24 -0.71
C HIS A 9 6.65 -6.39 0.38
N VAL A 10 5.44 -6.78 -0.02
CA VAL A 10 4.33 -7.01 0.92
C VAL A 10 4.33 -8.48 1.34
N ARG A 11 4.42 -8.73 2.65
CA ARG A 11 4.43 -10.08 3.25
C ARG A 11 5.43 -11.05 2.59
N PRO A 12 6.71 -10.66 2.44
CA PRO A 12 7.71 -11.57 1.88
C PRO A 12 7.79 -12.84 2.73
N SER A 13 8.14 -13.96 2.12
CA SER A 13 8.48 -15.16 2.88
C SER A 13 9.75 -14.94 3.73
N ALA A 14 9.97 -15.78 4.74
CA ALA A 14 11.18 -15.70 5.56
C ALA A 14 12.46 -15.82 4.69
N GLU A 15 12.44 -16.68 3.67
CA GLU A 15 13.54 -16.86 2.72
C GLU A 15 13.76 -15.60 1.87
N ALA A 16 12.68 -15.01 1.33
CA ALA A 16 12.75 -13.76 0.56
C ALA A 16 13.26 -12.60 1.43
N LEU A 17 12.82 -12.50 2.69
CA LEU A 17 13.32 -11.50 3.62
C LEU A 17 14.81 -11.70 3.93
N ALA A 18 15.25 -12.94 4.16
CA ALA A 18 16.67 -13.25 4.36
C ALA A 18 17.51 -12.86 3.14
N ALA A 19 17.02 -13.13 1.93
CA ALA A 19 17.69 -12.72 0.70
C ALA A 19 17.82 -11.20 0.58
N LEU A 20 16.80 -10.43 0.94
CA LEU A 20 16.86 -8.97 0.98
C LEU A 20 17.90 -8.45 1.99
N VAL A 21 17.94 -9.02 3.20
CA VAL A 21 18.92 -8.65 4.23
C VAL A 21 20.35 -8.97 3.77
N HIS A 22 20.56 -10.08 3.08
CA HIS A 22 21.89 -10.41 2.54
C HIS A 22 22.29 -9.54 1.33
N ARG A 23 21.34 -9.00 0.62
CA ARG A 23 21.58 -8.16 -0.56
C ARG A 23 22.06 -6.76 -0.20
N ILE A 24 21.51 -6.16 0.89
CA ILE A 24 21.85 -4.80 1.28
C ILE A 24 23.33 -4.65 1.64
N GLY A 25 23.89 -3.46 1.37
CA GLY A 25 25.29 -3.11 1.66
C GLY A 25 25.99 -2.38 0.52
N GLY A 26 25.39 -2.39 -0.69
CA GLY A 26 25.88 -1.64 -1.85
C GLY A 26 25.45 -0.18 -1.86
N ALA A 27 26.06 0.63 -2.72
CA ALA A 27 25.67 2.04 -2.92
C ALA A 27 24.20 2.12 -3.40
N GLY A 28 23.37 2.84 -2.66
CA GLY A 28 21.95 3.03 -2.96
C GLY A 28 21.06 1.84 -2.54
N ASP A 29 21.60 0.86 -1.83
CA ASP A 29 20.85 -0.27 -1.26
C ASP A 29 21.50 -0.71 0.07
N ARG A 30 21.62 0.22 1.04
CA ARG A 30 22.33 0.03 2.31
C ARG A 30 21.41 -0.35 3.45
N PHE A 31 20.10 -0.11 3.32
CA PHE A 31 19.15 -0.42 4.38
C PHE A 31 17.81 -0.92 3.86
N LEU A 32 17.10 -1.58 4.74
CA LEU A 32 15.69 -1.91 4.56
C LEU A 32 14.91 -1.62 5.84
N VAL A 33 13.63 -1.29 5.67
CA VAL A 33 12.69 -1.03 6.76
C VAL A 33 11.59 -2.09 6.72
N LEU A 34 11.38 -2.73 7.87
CA LEU A 34 10.29 -3.68 8.07
C LEU A 34 9.17 -2.98 8.85
N GLN A 35 7.98 -2.97 8.28
CA GLN A 35 6.77 -2.48 8.93
C GLN A 35 5.78 -3.63 9.08
N ARG A 36 4.97 -3.61 10.11
CA ARG A 36 3.88 -4.60 10.21
C ARG A 36 2.76 -4.27 9.21
N VAL A 37 1.87 -5.21 8.98
CA VAL A 37 0.67 -5.04 8.15
C VAL A 37 -0.57 -5.20 9.04
N PRO A 38 -1.41 -4.17 9.16
CA PRO A 38 -1.23 -2.82 8.62
C PRO A 38 -0.07 -2.09 9.26
N ASP A 39 0.51 -1.11 8.53
CA ASP A 39 1.53 -0.23 9.08
C ASP A 39 1.00 0.53 10.31
N LEU A 40 1.84 0.70 11.32
CA LEU A 40 1.50 1.48 12.51
C LEU A 40 2.54 2.58 12.71
N PRO A 41 2.10 3.80 13.08
CA PRO A 41 3.02 4.87 13.44
C PRO A 41 3.99 4.41 14.52
N GLU A 42 5.27 4.74 14.36
CA GLU A 42 6.30 4.45 15.32
C GLU A 42 6.55 2.95 15.62
N VAL A 43 6.10 2.04 14.73
CA VAL A 43 6.31 0.59 14.86
C VAL A 43 7.02 0.05 13.62
N PHE A 44 8.34 -0.12 13.73
CA PHE A 44 9.16 -0.62 12.63
C PHE A 44 10.44 -1.30 13.16
N ALA A 45 11.08 -2.08 12.28
CA ALA A 45 12.47 -2.46 12.44
C ALA A 45 13.24 -2.02 11.19
N GLN A 46 14.48 -1.58 11.37
CA GLN A 46 15.38 -1.19 10.30
C GLN A 46 16.65 -2.01 10.39
N VAL A 47 17.12 -2.47 9.25
CA VAL A 47 18.42 -3.13 9.13
C VAL A 47 19.29 -2.27 8.21
N TRP A 48 20.45 -1.90 8.70
CA TRP A 48 21.46 -1.16 7.97
C TRP A 48 22.70 -2.02 7.79
N HIS A 49 23.33 -1.95 6.62
CA HIS A 49 24.58 -2.63 6.33
C HIS A 49 25.45 -1.81 5.37
N GLU A 50 26.75 -1.77 5.64
CA GLU A 50 27.76 -1.29 4.70
C GLU A 50 28.70 -2.44 4.33
N THR A 51 29.11 -2.49 3.06
CA THR A 51 29.97 -3.57 2.54
C THR A 51 31.21 -3.76 3.41
N GLY A 52 31.37 -4.95 3.95
CA GLY A 52 32.49 -5.32 4.86
C GLY A 52 32.27 -4.95 6.33
N GLY A 53 31.12 -4.35 6.68
CA GLY A 53 30.70 -4.07 8.06
C GLY A 53 29.79 -5.15 8.65
N ALA A 54 29.38 -4.94 9.90
CA ALA A 54 28.31 -5.72 10.52
C ALA A 54 26.94 -5.13 10.12
N HIS A 55 25.87 -5.91 10.28
CA HIS A 55 24.51 -5.40 10.19
C HIS A 55 24.15 -4.68 11.48
N ASP A 56 23.70 -3.44 11.38
CA ASP A 56 23.10 -2.69 12.49
C ASP A 56 21.58 -2.84 12.42
N VAL A 57 20.95 -3.24 13.52
CA VAL A 57 19.50 -3.44 13.59
C VAL A 57 18.92 -2.49 14.62
N GLU A 58 17.91 -1.76 14.20
CA GLU A 58 17.12 -0.86 15.04
C GLU A 58 15.66 -1.28 15.01
N HIS A 59 14.96 -1.10 16.13
CA HIS A 59 13.51 -1.28 16.13
C HIS A 59 12.81 -0.23 17.01
N ARG A 60 11.56 0.02 16.69
CA ARG A 60 10.65 0.87 17.44
C ARG A 60 9.30 0.17 17.59
N ASP A 61 8.72 0.20 18.78
CA ASP A 61 7.45 -0.46 19.10
C ASP A 61 6.51 0.51 19.82
N GLY A 62 6.10 1.56 19.09
CA GLY A 62 5.05 2.51 19.51
C GLY A 62 5.41 3.45 20.67
N ALA A 63 6.24 3.02 21.62
CA ALA A 63 6.72 3.85 22.71
C ALA A 63 8.11 4.41 22.37
N ARG A 64 8.38 5.66 22.76
CA ARG A 64 9.69 6.33 22.61
C ARG A 64 10.82 5.68 23.40
N THR A 65 10.59 4.55 24.00
CA THR A 65 11.53 3.82 24.87
C THR A 65 11.86 2.49 24.22
N GLY A 66 13.04 2.37 23.69
CA GLY A 66 13.54 1.09 23.21
C GLY A 66 13.99 1.07 21.76
N THR A 67 14.66 2.10 21.32
CA THR A 67 15.48 2.00 20.11
C THR A 67 16.89 1.67 20.53
N SER A 68 17.41 0.56 20.06
CA SER A 68 18.79 0.23 20.35
C SER A 68 19.47 -0.15 19.05
N PRO A 69 20.50 0.60 18.64
CA PRO A 69 21.43 0.07 17.68
C PRO A 69 22.09 -1.14 18.29
N ARG A 70 22.18 -2.21 17.53
CA ARG A 70 22.98 -3.34 17.86
C ARG A 70 24.13 -3.47 16.90
N ARG A 71 25.34 -3.53 17.47
CA ARG A 71 26.43 -4.25 16.86
C ARG A 71 26.37 -5.68 17.38
N PRO A 72 26.16 -6.67 16.53
CA PRO A 72 26.44 -8.05 16.93
C PRO A 72 27.94 -8.11 17.22
N THR A 73 28.29 -8.48 18.44
CA THR A 73 29.66 -8.84 18.80
C THR A 73 30.06 -10.20 18.25
N ASP A 74 29.12 -10.86 17.53
CA ASP A 74 29.31 -12.15 16.87
C ASP A 74 28.55 -12.18 15.55
N PRO A 75 29.18 -12.57 14.42
CA PRO A 75 28.53 -12.59 13.09
C PRO A 75 27.59 -13.79 12.91
N ALA A 76 26.77 -14.10 13.91
CA ALA A 76 25.68 -15.03 13.68
C ALA A 76 24.68 -14.37 12.71
N PRO A 77 24.32 -15.02 11.60
CA PRO A 77 23.37 -14.45 10.67
C PRO A 77 22.05 -14.23 11.40
N TRP A 78 21.58 -12.98 11.39
CA TRP A 78 20.23 -12.67 11.84
C TRP A 78 19.25 -13.51 11.02
N SER A 79 18.49 -14.38 11.69
CA SER A 79 17.43 -15.15 11.04
C SER A 79 16.13 -14.43 11.32
N PRO A 80 15.37 -14.02 10.28
CA PRO A 80 14.05 -13.45 10.47
C PRO A 80 13.14 -14.45 11.18
N PRO A 81 12.24 -13.97 12.06
CA PRO A 81 11.32 -14.85 12.78
C PRO A 81 10.47 -15.66 11.79
N SER A 82 10.42 -16.95 11.99
CA SER A 82 9.71 -17.91 11.14
C SER A 82 8.18 -17.78 11.17
N SER A 83 7.62 -16.99 12.10
CA SER A 83 6.19 -16.64 12.14
C SER A 83 5.95 -15.55 13.20
N GLY A 84 5.29 -14.48 12.81
CA GLY A 84 4.89 -13.38 13.70
C GLY A 84 5.80 -12.16 13.54
N GLY A 85 5.20 -11.04 13.13
CA GLY A 85 5.88 -9.76 13.09
C GLY A 85 6.33 -9.31 14.49
N PRO A 86 6.87 -8.08 14.64
CA PRO A 86 7.44 -7.56 15.90
C PRO A 86 6.53 -7.64 17.13
N ALA A 87 5.24 -7.95 16.97
CA ALA A 87 4.28 -8.18 18.06
C ALA A 87 4.20 -9.64 18.53
N GLY A 88 4.89 -10.60 17.89
CA GLY A 88 5.01 -11.99 18.35
C GLY A 88 6.32 -12.13 19.12
N GLY A 89 6.31 -12.14 20.45
CA GLY A 89 7.50 -12.16 21.28
C GLY A 89 8.49 -13.27 20.90
N GLY A 90 9.78 -12.91 20.86
CA GLY A 90 10.88 -13.86 20.69
C GLY A 90 11.80 -13.62 19.50
N TRP A 91 11.48 -12.74 18.57
CA TRP A 91 12.36 -12.41 17.42
C TRP A 91 13.64 -11.70 17.86
N ASP A 92 13.60 -11.04 19.00
CA ASP A 92 14.66 -10.31 19.68
C ASP A 92 15.30 -11.11 20.82
N ALA A 93 14.83 -12.34 21.06
CA ALA A 93 15.35 -13.19 22.13
C ALA A 93 16.85 -13.48 21.92
N GLY A 94 17.66 -13.14 22.90
CA GLY A 94 19.13 -13.29 22.85
C GLY A 94 19.87 -12.08 22.31
N LEU A 95 19.14 -11.03 21.93
CA LEU A 95 19.75 -9.77 21.56
C LEU A 95 19.77 -8.84 22.78
N ALA A 96 20.94 -8.25 23.20
CA ALA A 96 21.04 -7.20 24.23
C ALA A 96 20.79 -5.85 23.56
N TRP A 97 19.72 -5.16 23.89
CA TRP A 97 19.35 -3.88 23.31
C TRP A 97 19.85 -2.73 24.19
N SER A 98 20.37 -1.66 23.59
CA SER A 98 20.67 -0.40 24.26
C SER A 98 19.77 0.71 23.73
N PRO A 99 19.19 1.57 24.55
CA PRO A 99 18.37 2.69 24.08
C PRO A 99 19.15 3.62 23.16
N LEU A 100 18.52 4.07 22.06
CA LEU A 100 19.00 5.24 21.31
C LEU A 100 18.60 6.51 22.08
N ASP A 101 19.55 7.39 22.30
CA ASP A 101 19.32 8.72 22.86
C ASP A 101 18.80 9.62 21.73
N LEU A 102 17.50 9.53 21.44
CA LEU A 102 16.85 10.38 20.46
C LEU A 102 16.27 11.62 21.16
N PRO A 103 16.41 12.80 20.56
CA PRO A 103 15.77 13.99 21.10
C PRO A 103 14.26 13.76 21.23
N PRO A 104 13.62 14.31 22.28
CA PRO A 104 12.18 14.20 22.43
C PRO A 104 11.51 14.78 21.18
N ALA A 105 10.48 14.09 20.62
CA ALA A 105 9.71 14.69 19.57
C ALA A 105 9.08 15.97 20.11
N GLY A 106 9.21 17.04 19.37
CA GLY A 106 8.52 18.29 19.67
C GLY A 106 7.01 18.06 19.77
N GLU A 107 6.35 18.82 20.61
CA GLU A 107 4.89 18.85 20.62
C GLU A 107 4.41 19.42 19.26
N VAL A 108 3.55 18.69 18.56
CA VAL A 108 2.97 19.17 17.31
C VAL A 108 1.88 20.17 17.65
N PRO A 109 2.00 21.45 17.22
CA PRO A 109 0.96 22.42 17.51
C PRO A 109 -0.35 22.02 16.83
N PRO A 110 -1.51 22.37 17.42
CA PRO A 110 -2.80 22.10 16.81
C PRO A 110 -2.94 22.81 15.46
N LEU A 111 -3.81 22.27 14.59
CA LEU A 111 -4.15 22.90 13.32
C LEU A 111 -4.87 24.23 13.58
N ASP A 112 -4.28 25.34 13.15
CA ASP A 112 -4.89 26.67 13.18
C ASP A 112 -5.62 26.92 11.84
N LEU A 113 -6.81 26.30 11.74
CA LEU A 113 -7.70 26.34 10.57
C LEU A 113 -9.09 26.74 10.99
N ALA A 114 -9.81 27.42 10.11
CA ALA A 114 -11.26 27.60 10.26
C ALA A 114 -11.97 26.22 10.26
N ASP A 115 -13.15 26.15 10.88
CA ASP A 115 -13.85 24.86 11.06
C ASP A 115 -14.23 24.19 9.74
N ASP A 116 -14.59 24.98 8.72
CA ASP A 116 -14.90 24.51 7.38
C ASP A 116 -13.64 23.98 6.63
N GLU A 117 -12.52 24.68 6.76
CA GLU A 117 -11.23 24.24 6.21
C GLU A 117 -10.77 22.92 6.87
N ARG A 118 -10.89 22.84 8.19
CA ARG A 118 -10.56 21.62 8.95
C ARG A 118 -11.43 20.44 8.53
N THR A 119 -12.74 20.68 8.42
CA THR A 119 -13.69 19.65 7.98
C THR A 119 -13.38 19.18 6.57
N SER A 120 -13.13 20.11 5.64
CA SER A 120 -12.77 19.80 4.25
C SER A 120 -11.48 18.98 4.18
N LEU A 121 -10.46 19.37 4.93
CA LEU A 121 -9.17 18.66 4.98
C LEU A 121 -9.34 17.23 5.51
N GLU A 122 -9.98 17.06 6.66
CA GLU A 122 -10.20 15.73 7.26
C GLU A 122 -11.06 14.84 6.37
N GLN A 123 -12.12 15.40 5.76
CA GLN A 123 -12.95 14.66 4.83
C GLN A 123 -12.15 14.17 3.62
N ARG A 124 -11.33 15.03 3.02
CA ARG A 124 -10.51 14.65 1.86
C ARG A 124 -9.51 13.54 2.19
N VAL A 125 -8.84 13.62 3.34
CA VAL A 125 -7.92 12.56 3.79
C VAL A 125 -8.68 11.25 4.04
N ARG A 126 -9.87 11.30 4.65
CA ARG A 126 -10.71 10.11 4.88
C ARG A 126 -11.18 9.46 3.58
N GLU A 127 -11.56 10.25 2.57
CA GLU A 127 -11.97 9.74 1.26
C GLU A 127 -10.85 8.94 0.60
N VAL A 128 -9.64 9.49 0.55
CA VAL A 128 -8.47 8.80 -0.03
C VAL A 128 -8.08 7.57 0.80
N LEU A 129 -8.10 7.69 2.13
CA LEU A 129 -7.85 6.58 3.05
C LEU A 129 -8.85 5.44 2.86
N ALA A 130 -10.13 5.74 2.61
CA ALA A 130 -11.17 4.74 2.36
C ALA A 130 -10.90 3.92 1.09
N GLY A 131 -10.24 4.50 0.09
CA GLY A 131 -9.76 3.78 -1.10
C GLY A 131 -8.79 2.65 -0.76
N GLY A 132 -7.94 2.82 0.27
CA GLY A 132 -7.09 1.79 0.86
C GLY A 132 -5.79 1.51 0.09
N TYR A 133 -5.39 2.37 -0.86
CA TYR A 133 -4.15 2.25 -1.63
C TYR A 133 -3.07 3.24 -1.19
N ALA A 134 -3.46 4.38 -0.61
CA ALA A 134 -2.54 5.39 -0.15
C ALA A 134 -1.77 4.92 1.10
N SER A 135 -0.49 5.21 1.15
CA SER A 135 0.33 5.06 2.35
C SER A 135 0.09 6.22 3.33
N ARG A 136 0.58 6.09 4.57
CA ARG A 136 0.55 7.20 5.55
C ARG A 136 1.31 8.43 5.03
N ALA A 137 2.40 8.23 4.29
CA ALA A 137 3.17 9.30 3.70
C ALA A 137 2.37 10.03 2.61
N ASP A 138 1.66 9.29 1.73
CA ASP A 138 0.79 9.88 0.70
C ASP A 138 -0.34 10.70 1.33
N LEU A 139 -0.94 10.19 2.42
CA LEU A 139 -2.00 10.90 3.13
C LEU A 139 -1.47 12.17 3.83
N ALA A 140 -0.25 12.13 4.38
CA ALA A 140 0.38 13.30 4.96
C ALA A 140 0.70 14.35 3.88
N GLN A 141 1.25 13.93 2.73
CA GLN A 141 1.48 14.84 1.61
C GLN A 141 0.17 15.46 1.10
N LEU A 142 -0.89 14.65 0.95
CA LEU A 142 -2.23 15.13 0.60
C LEU A 142 -2.73 16.19 1.60
N ALA A 143 -2.56 15.94 2.90
CA ALA A 143 -2.99 16.87 3.94
C ALA A 143 -2.20 18.18 3.93
N GLU A 144 -0.90 18.11 3.63
CA GLU A 144 -0.05 19.28 3.49
C GLU A 144 -0.45 20.15 2.30
N ASP A 145 -0.85 19.53 1.17
CA ASP A 145 -1.11 20.20 -0.09
C ASP A 145 -2.57 20.67 -0.27
N HIS A 146 -3.53 20.06 0.42
CA HIS A 146 -4.97 20.24 0.17
C HIS A 146 -5.45 21.70 0.24
N LEU A 147 -4.93 22.47 1.19
CA LEU A 147 -5.33 23.87 1.42
C LEU A 147 -4.26 24.87 0.93
N VAL A 148 -3.27 24.40 0.17
CA VAL A 148 -2.22 25.29 -0.35
C VAL A 148 -2.79 26.21 -1.41
N THR A 149 -2.47 27.50 -1.27
CA THR A 149 -2.74 28.53 -2.27
C THR A 149 -1.44 29.21 -2.64
N LYS A 150 -1.47 30.15 -3.60
CA LYS A 150 -0.29 30.90 -4.02
C LYS A 150 0.42 31.62 -2.85
N ASP A 151 -0.36 32.06 -1.84
CA ASP A 151 0.14 32.93 -0.77
C ASP A 151 0.04 32.28 0.63
N ARG A 152 -0.43 31.03 0.72
CA ARG A 152 -0.67 30.37 2.01
C ARG A 152 -0.38 28.87 1.95
N LYS A 153 0.39 28.39 2.93
CA LYS A 153 0.61 26.96 3.23
C LYS A 153 0.23 26.72 4.71
N PRO A 154 -1.03 26.41 5.00
CA PRO A 154 -1.57 26.51 6.37
C PRO A 154 -1.29 25.26 7.22
N VAL A 155 -0.86 24.16 6.63
CA VAL A 155 -0.60 22.89 7.33
C VAL A 155 0.89 22.59 7.26
N SER A 156 1.53 22.42 8.41
CA SER A 156 2.94 22.02 8.45
C SER A 156 3.11 20.51 8.17
N PRO A 157 4.29 20.06 7.74
CA PRO A 157 4.57 18.63 7.55
C PRO A 157 4.33 17.79 8.81
N GLU A 158 4.60 18.34 10.00
CA GLU A 158 4.39 17.66 11.28
C GLU A 158 2.89 17.53 11.59
N GLN A 159 2.10 18.59 11.36
CA GLN A 159 0.65 18.60 11.52
C GLN A 159 -0.02 17.64 10.52
N ALA A 160 0.43 17.63 9.27
CA ALA A 160 -0.05 16.74 8.24
C ALA A 160 0.19 15.25 8.61
N ARG A 161 1.40 14.92 9.07
CA ARG A 161 1.71 13.57 9.58
C ARG A 161 0.86 13.18 10.78
N ALA A 162 0.70 14.07 11.76
CA ALA A 162 -0.12 13.81 12.93
C ALA A 162 -1.60 13.57 12.57
N LEU A 163 -2.14 14.33 11.61
CA LEU A 163 -3.48 14.13 11.09
C LEU A 163 -3.61 12.78 10.36
N ALA A 164 -2.69 12.48 9.44
CA ALA A 164 -2.68 11.22 8.71
C ALA A 164 -2.58 10.01 9.65
N ASP A 165 -1.68 10.05 10.63
CA ASP A 165 -1.50 8.98 11.62
C ASP A 165 -2.75 8.76 12.47
N ARG A 166 -3.43 9.83 12.91
CA ARG A 166 -4.67 9.73 13.67
C ARG A 166 -5.77 9.03 12.84
N LEU A 167 -6.02 9.51 11.61
CA LEU A 167 -7.05 8.95 10.74
C LEU A 167 -6.73 7.52 10.30
N TRP A 168 -5.46 7.23 10.09
CA TRP A 168 -4.97 5.88 9.80
C TRP A 168 -5.27 4.91 10.94
N LEU A 169 -4.97 5.29 12.18
CA LEU A 169 -5.24 4.46 13.36
C LEU A 169 -6.74 4.24 13.59
N GLU A 170 -7.58 5.24 13.31
CA GLU A 170 -9.03 5.08 13.31
C GLU A 170 -9.47 3.98 12.31
N ARG A 171 -8.92 4.02 11.08
CA ARG A 171 -9.21 3.00 10.05
C ARG A 171 -8.66 1.62 10.42
N VAL A 172 -7.46 1.53 11.01
CA VAL A 172 -6.91 0.27 11.53
C VAL A 172 -7.81 -0.32 12.60
N ALA A 173 -8.33 0.48 13.51
CA ALA A 173 -9.28 0.04 14.52
C ALA A 173 -10.59 -0.47 13.90
N GLU A 174 -11.14 0.23 12.91
CA GLU A 174 -12.33 -0.18 12.16
C GLU A 174 -12.12 -1.54 11.48
N GLN A 175 -11.03 -1.68 10.70
CA GLN A 175 -10.78 -2.92 9.95
C GLN A 175 -10.51 -4.13 10.86
N SER A 176 -10.13 -3.93 12.11
CA SER A 176 -9.93 -5.03 13.07
C SER A 176 -11.22 -5.81 13.35
N SER A 177 -12.37 -5.19 13.11
CA SER A 177 -13.70 -5.78 13.25
C SER A 177 -14.14 -6.59 12.03
N TRP A 178 -13.52 -6.41 10.87
CA TRP A 178 -13.93 -7.07 9.63
C TRP A 178 -13.55 -8.55 9.66
N ARG A 179 -14.52 -9.40 9.30
CA ARG A 179 -14.37 -10.86 9.29
C ARG A 179 -14.44 -11.39 7.86
N GLY A 180 -13.68 -12.46 7.61
CA GLY A 180 -13.65 -13.11 6.30
C GLY A 180 -12.96 -12.30 5.22
N GLU A 181 -13.04 -12.81 4.00
CA GLU A 181 -12.53 -12.17 2.79
C GLU A 181 -13.45 -11.02 2.38
N THR A 182 -12.88 -9.85 2.11
CA THR A 182 -13.62 -8.66 1.65
C THR A 182 -13.73 -8.63 0.12
N ASP A 183 -14.65 -7.83 -0.43
CA ASP A 183 -14.80 -7.74 -1.88
C ASP A 183 -13.54 -7.21 -2.59
N PRO A 184 -12.78 -6.22 -2.06
CA PRO A 184 -11.48 -5.87 -2.62
C PRO A 184 -10.44 -7.01 -2.59
N GLU A 185 -10.45 -7.89 -1.59
CA GLU A 185 -9.56 -9.06 -1.57
C GLU A 185 -9.97 -10.10 -2.62
N ARG A 186 -11.28 -10.31 -2.84
CA ARG A 186 -11.81 -11.13 -3.94
C ARG A 186 -11.42 -10.56 -5.30
N LEU A 187 -11.49 -9.23 -5.45
CA LEU A 187 -11.06 -8.54 -6.66
C LEU A 187 -9.57 -8.77 -6.94
N THR A 188 -8.71 -8.59 -5.93
CA THR A 188 -7.26 -8.88 -6.04
C THR A 188 -7.01 -10.32 -6.47
N ARG A 189 -7.74 -11.29 -5.90
CA ARG A 189 -7.63 -12.71 -6.29
C ARG A 189 -8.05 -12.95 -7.74
N ALA A 190 -9.13 -12.30 -8.20
CA ALA A 190 -9.56 -12.39 -9.60
C ALA A 190 -8.51 -11.78 -10.55
N PHE A 191 -7.90 -10.65 -10.19
CA PHE A 191 -6.86 -9.98 -10.96
C PHE A 191 -5.59 -10.82 -11.05
N THR A 192 -5.18 -11.45 -9.95
CA THR A 192 -4.04 -12.40 -9.96
C THR A 192 -4.31 -13.57 -10.92
N ALA A 193 -5.50 -14.15 -10.89
CA ALA A 193 -5.86 -15.24 -11.80
C ALA A 193 -5.88 -14.81 -13.27
N LEU A 194 -6.22 -13.56 -13.57
CA LEU A 194 -6.17 -12.99 -14.92
C LEU A 194 -4.73 -12.78 -15.39
N GLU A 195 -3.82 -12.35 -14.51
CA GLU A 195 -2.40 -12.26 -14.83
C GLU A 195 -1.80 -13.63 -15.14
N ASP A 196 -2.10 -14.64 -14.33
CA ASP A 196 -1.71 -16.02 -14.57
C ASP A 196 -2.23 -16.56 -15.92
N ALA A 197 -3.37 -16.02 -16.39
CA ALA A 197 -3.97 -16.36 -17.68
C ALA A 197 -3.46 -15.50 -18.85
N GLY A 198 -2.49 -14.62 -18.65
CA GLY A 198 -1.91 -13.75 -19.69
C GLY A 198 -2.75 -12.52 -20.05
N ILE A 199 -3.50 -12.01 -19.07
CA ILE A 199 -4.19 -10.71 -19.14
C ILE A 199 -3.55 -9.79 -18.11
N THR A 200 -2.93 -8.70 -18.55
CA THR A 200 -2.35 -7.68 -17.65
C THR A 200 -3.44 -7.06 -16.78
N ALA A 201 -3.35 -7.22 -15.47
CA ALA A 201 -4.37 -6.74 -14.53
C ALA A 201 -3.77 -5.74 -13.55
N ARG A 202 -4.32 -4.52 -13.46
CA ARG A 202 -3.79 -3.45 -12.61
C ARG A 202 -4.90 -2.82 -11.75
N GLU A 203 -4.66 -2.82 -10.44
CA GLU A 203 -5.54 -2.18 -9.47
C GLU A 203 -5.12 -0.73 -9.23
N ASN A 204 -6.08 0.18 -9.12
CA ASN A 204 -5.86 1.61 -8.82
C ASN A 204 -4.78 2.24 -9.72
N PHE A 205 -4.78 1.85 -10.97
CA PHE A 205 -3.76 2.18 -11.95
C PHE A 205 -3.99 3.58 -12.53
N THR A 206 -3.03 4.45 -12.37
CA THR A 206 -3.07 5.86 -12.82
C THR A 206 -4.21 6.69 -12.22
N CYS A 207 -4.27 7.97 -12.56
CA CYS A 207 -5.28 8.88 -12.02
C CYS A 207 -6.66 8.74 -12.69
N CYS A 208 -6.70 8.41 -13.99
CA CYS A 208 -7.91 8.40 -14.79
C CYS A 208 -7.80 7.49 -16.02
N ARG A 209 -8.94 7.30 -16.72
CA ARG A 209 -9.02 6.47 -17.92
C ARG A 209 -8.04 6.87 -19.02
N THR A 210 -7.83 8.17 -19.26
CA THR A 210 -6.95 8.64 -20.33
C THR A 210 -5.51 8.23 -20.08
N CYS A 211 -5.00 8.46 -18.86
CA CYS A 211 -3.66 8.03 -18.47
C CYS A 211 -3.54 6.51 -18.50
N GLY A 212 -4.52 5.79 -17.93
CA GLY A 212 -4.50 4.32 -17.91
C GLY A 212 -4.46 3.71 -19.30
N ASN A 213 -5.23 4.22 -20.25
CA ASN A 213 -5.19 3.75 -21.63
C ASN A 213 -3.86 4.07 -22.33
N ALA A 214 -3.19 5.15 -21.94
CA ALA A 214 -1.89 5.51 -22.52
C ALA A 214 -0.75 4.64 -21.97
N GLU A 215 -0.84 4.21 -20.71
CA GLU A 215 0.27 3.59 -19.97
C GLU A 215 0.13 2.06 -19.84
N ILE A 216 -1.08 1.48 -19.98
CA ILE A 216 -1.31 0.05 -19.74
C ILE A 216 -0.51 -0.87 -20.67
N GLY A 217 -0.15 -0.37 -21.85
CA GLY A 217 0.69 -1.12 -22.80
C GLY A 217 2.11 -1.36 -22.30
N ASP A 218 2.64 -0.42 -21.51
CA ASP A 218 4.00 -0.50 -20.95
C ASP A 218 4.07 -1.48 -19.76
N GLU A 219 2.92 -1.81 -19.18
CA GLU A 219 2.77 -2.79 -18.10
C GLU A 219 2.64 -4.23 -18.59
N ALA A 220 2.56 -4.44 -19.91
CA ALA A 220 2.29 -5.74 -20.49
C ALA A 220 3.50 -6.68 -20.38
N GLU A 221 3.31 -7.82 -19.75
CA GLU A 221 4.30 -8.91 -19.78
C GLU A 221 4.40 -9.51 -21.21
N PRO A 222 5.58 -10.03 -21.60
CA PRO A 222 5.75 -10.65 -22.89
C PRO A 222 4.72 -11.76 -23.16
N GLY A 223 3.91 -11.61 -24.22
CA GLY A 223 2.86 -12.55 -24.58
C GLY A 223 1.49 -12.26 -23.97
N ALA A 224 1.34 -11.19 -23.21
CA ALA A 224 0.03 -10.74 -22.76
C ALA A 224 -0.88 -10.39 -23.97
N ARG A 225 -2.12 -10.90 -23.95
CA ARG A 225 -3.06 -10.72 -25.07
C ARG A 225 -4.06 -9.60 -24.86
N GLY A 226 -4.18 -9.11 -23.63
CA GLY A 226 -5.09 -8.04 -23.28
C GLY A 226 -4.87 -7.55 -21.86
N PHE A 227 -5.73 -6.64 -21.45
CA PHE A 227 -5.62 -5.98 -20.15
C PHE A 227 -6.98 -5.76 -19.47
N VAL A 228 -6.92 -5.60 -18.15
CA VAL A 228 -7.99 -5.05 -17.32
C VAL A 228 -7.38 -4.15 -16.25
N TYR A 229 -8.01 -3.01 -15.99
CA TYR A 229 -7.60 -2.15 -14.88
C TYR A 229 -8.78 -1.31 -14.35
N PHE A 230 -8.61 -0.75 -13.18
CA PHE A 230 -9.40 0.39 -12.71
C PHE A 230 -8.46 1.48 -12.18
N HIS A 231 -8.86 2.72 -12.33
CA HIS A 231 -8.05 3.89 -11.98
C HIS A 231 -8.53 4.52 -10.66
N THR A 232 -7.76 5.48 -10.12
CA THR A 232 -8.03 6.14 -8.83
C THR A 232 -9.44 6.70 -8.73
N GLN A 233 -9.97 7.34 -9.78
CA GLN A 233 -11.35 7.86 -9.76
C GLN A 233 -12.39 6.73 -9.64
N SER A 234 -12.13 5.54 -10.18
CA SER A 234 -13.01 4.38 -9.99
C SER A 234 -12.93 3.84 -8.57
N THR A 235 -11.73 3.89 -7.96
CA THR A 235 -11.54 3.56 -6.54
C THR A 235 -12.33 4.53 -5.64
N ASP A 236 -12.24 5.82 -5.90
CA ASP A 236 -13.00 6.85 -5.16
C ASP A 236 -14.51 6.60 -5.25
N ALA A 237 -15.01 6.28 -6.46
CA ALA A 237 -16.42 5.93 -6.67
C ALA A 237 -16.84 4.66 -5.91
N ALA A 238 -16.00 3.62 -5.91
CA ALA A 238 -16.25 2.38 -5.19
C ALA A 238 -16.26 2.61 -3.67
N ALA A 239 -15.31 3.38 -3.15
CA ALA A 239 -15.25 3.75 -1.74
C ALA A 239 -16.45 4.59 -1.30
N ALA A 240 -17.04 5.38 -2.21
CA ALA A 240 -18.28 6.13 -1.98
C ALA A 240 -19.57 5.28 -2.16
N GLY A 241 -19.46 3.97 -2.45
CA GLY A 241 -20.60 3.06 -2.57
C GLY A 241 -21.25 3.01 -3.95
N HIS A 242 -20.61 3.56 -4.98
CA HIS A 242 -21.16 3.58 -6.36
C HIS A 242 -20.78 2.36 -7.21
N GLY A 243 -20.10 1.36 -6.61
CA GLY A 243 -19.56 0.22 -7.35
C GLY A 243 -18.25 0.57 -8.07
N LEU A 244 -17.65 -0.42 -8.73
CA LEU A 244 -16.36 -0.27 -9.39
C LEU A 244 -16.52 -0.41 -10.91
N THR A 245 -15.87 0.47 -11.65
CA THR A 245 -15.83 0.44 -13.12
C THR A 245 -14.46 -0.05 -13.57
N LEU A 246 -14.46 -1.11 -14.41
CA LEU A 246 -13.24 -1.68 -14.99
C LEU A 246 -13.11 -1.28 -16.46
N GLN A 247 -11.90 -0.89 -16.84
CA GLN A 247 -11.44 -0.73 -18.22
C GLN A 247 -10.79 -2.05 -18.64
N TYR A 248 -10.98 -2.48 -19.89
CA TYR A 248 -10.40 -3.71 -20.42
C TYR A 248 -10.25 -3.61 -21.93
N GLY A 249 -9.42 -4.48 -22.51
CA GLY A 249 -9.24 -4.53 -23.96
C GLY A 249 -8.23 -5.57 -24.41
N GLY A 250 -8.27 -5.90 -25.71
CA GLY A 250 -7.21 -6.65 -26.38
C GLY A 250 -6.07 -5.73 -26.81
N PHE A 251 -4.82 -6.15 -26.67
CA PHE A 251 -3.65 -5.37 -27.12
C PHE A 251 -3.57 -5.28 -28.67
N ASP A 252 -4.24 -6.17 -29.38
CA ASP A 252 -4.36 -6.11 -30.84
C ASP A 252 -5.40 -5.07 -31.33
N GLY A 253 -6.14 -4.48 -30.40
CA GLY A 253 -7.16 -3.46 -30.67
C GLY A 253 -8.41 -3.98 -31.39
N THR A 254 -8.57 -5.29 -31.60
CA THR A 254 -9.74 -5.85 -32.25
C THR A 254 -10.94 -5.95 -31.31
N ALA A 255 -12.15 -5.81 -31.84
CA ALA A 255 -13.38 -5.98 -31.07
C ALA A 255 -13.57 -7.43 -30.60
N GLU A 256 -13.10 -8.39 -31.41
CA GLU A 256 -13.18 -9.83 -31.11
C GLU A 256 -12.32 -10.16 -29.86
N THR A 257 -11.03 -9.80 -29.88
CA THR A 257 -10.13 -10.02 -28.72
C THR A 257 -10.60 -9.24 -27.50
N THR A 258 -11.04 -7.98 -27.68
CA THR A 258 -11.57 -7.18 -26.57
C THR A 258 -12.78 -7.85 -25.92
N THR A 259 -13.72 -8.39 -26.73
CA THR A 259 -14.88 -9.11 -26.18
C THR A 259 -14.46 -10.39 -25.46
N ALA A 260 -13.49 -11.15 -26.01
CA ALA A 260 -12.98 -12.36 -25.38
C ALA A 260 -12.31 -12.06 -24.03
N VAL A 261 -11.48 -11.01 -23.97
CA VAL A 261 -10.90 -10.54 -22.70
C VAL A 261 -11.99 -10.14 -21.69
N GLY A 262 -13.04 -9.43 -22.15
CA GLY A 262 -14.17 -9.07 -21.28
C GLY A 262 -14.90 -10.29 -20.72
N ASP A 263 -15.14 -11.33 -21.54
CA ASP A 263 -15.74 -12.60 -21.09
C ASP A 263 -14.89 -13.27 -19.99
N GLU A 264 -13.55 -13.29 -20.14
CA GLU A 264 -12.64 -13.87 -19.14
C GLU A 264 -12.59 -13.04 -17.85
N VAL A 265 -12.57 -11.70 -17.97
CA VAL A 265 -12.63 -10.81 -16.80
C VAL A 265 -13.93 -11.07 -16.01
N VAL A 266 -15.07 -11.15 -16.68
CA VAL A 266 -16.35 -11.44 -16.03
C VAL A 266 -16.34 -12.82 -15.38
N ALA A 267 -15.80 -13.84 -16.07
CA ALA A 267 -15.69 -15.20 -15.51
C ALA A 267 -14.81 -15.25 -14.26
N ALA A 268 -13.66 -14.58 -14.26
CA ALA A 268 -12.75 -14.51 -13.11
C ALA A 268 -13.41 -13.81 -11.91
N LEU A 269 -14.11 -12.69 -12.14
CA LEU A 269 -14.84 -11.98 -11.10
C LEU A 269 -15.97 -12.82 -10.50
N HIS A 270 -16.74 -13.52 -11.32
CA HIS A 270 -17.79 -14.44 -10.85
C HIS A 270 -17.21 -15.62 -10.07
N ALA A 271 -16.08 -16.20 -10.51
CA ALA A 271 -15.38 -17.25 -9.77
C ALA A 271 -14.85 -16.76 -8.41
N ALA A 272 -14.55 -15.46 -8.30
CA ALA A 272 -14.20 -14.80 -7.04
C ALA A 272 -15.43 -14.46 -6.17
N GLY A 273 -16.66 -14.68 -6.65
CA GLY A 273 -17.90 -14.37 -5.93
C GLY A 273 -18.35 -12.91 -6.04
N LEU A 274 -17.85 -12.19 -7.04
CA LEU A 274 -18.26 -10.82 -7.34
C LEU A 274 -19.32 -10.80 -8.46
N THR A 275 -20.23 -9.84 -8.40
CA THR A 275 -21.29 -9.67 -9.41
C THR A 275 -20.93 -8.56 -10.37
N THR A 276 -21.17 -8.78 -11.66
CA THR A 276 -20.87 -7.82 -12.71
C THR A 276 -22.13 -7.43 -13.52
N ARG A 277 -22.07 -6.25 -14.14
CA ARG A 277 -23.00 -5.81 -15.18
C ARG A 277 -22.21 -5.46 -16.44
N TRP A 278 -22.45 -6.17 -17.51
CA TRP A 278 -21.83 -5.96 -18.81
C TRP A 278 -22.66 -6.66 -19.89
N ASP A 279 -22.83 -6.02 -21.03
CA ASP A 279 -23.66 -6.48 -22.16
C ASP A 279 -22.83 -7.11 -23.28
N ARG A 280 -21.56 -7.42 -23.05
CA ARG A 280 -20.58 -7.91 -24.02
C ARG A 280 -20.22 -6.90 -25.14
N ASN A 281 -20.57 -5.63 -24.96
CA ASN A 281 -20.15 -4.59 -25.88
C ASN A 281 -18.69 -4.17 -25.60
N PRO A 282 -17.74 -4.38 -26.52
CA PRO A 282 -16.33 -4.04 -26.33
C PRO A 282 -16.07 -2.52 -26.17
N GLY A 283 -17.04 -1.70 -26.54
CA GLY A 283 -16.99 -0.24 -26.32
C GLY A 283 -17.48 0.22 -24.95
N GLN A 284 -17.97 -0.69 -24.10
CA GLN A 284 -18.49 -0.39 -22.78
C GLN A 284 -17.60 -0.99 -21.69
N THR A 285 -17.58 -0.35 -20.51
CA THR A 285 -16.86 -0.81 -19.33
C THR A 285 -17.60 -1.93 -18.62
N ILE A 286 -16.89 -2.74 -17.83
CA ILE A 286 -17.49 -3.72 -16.93
C ILE A 286 -17.73 -3.05 -15.57
N ALA A 287 -18.97 -3.09 -15.07
CA ALA A 287 -19.29 -2.62 -13.73
C ALA A 287 -19.34 -3.79 -12.74
N VAL A 288 -18.63 -3.67 -11.61
CA VAL A 288 -18.73 -4.60 -10.49
C VAL A 288 -19.68 -3.99 -9.46
N THR A 289 -20.85 -4.61 -9.30
CA THR A 289 -21.93 -4.07 -8.44
C THR A 289 -22.99 -5.16 -8.15
N PRO A 290 -23.53 -5.26 -6.89
CA PRO A 290 -23.13 -4.47 -5.71
C PRO A 290 -21.70 -4.78 -5.26
N LEU A 291 -21.07 -3.83 -4.57
CA LEU A 291 -19.71 -3.97 -4.08
C LEU A 291 -19.61 -3.32 -2.70
N ASP A 292 -19.11 -4.05 -1.72
CA ASP A 292 -18.81 -3.55 -0.38
C ASP A 292 -17.31 -3.22 -0.28
N TRP A 293 -16.97 -1.95 -0.43
CA TRP A 293 -15.58 -1.49 -0.49
C TRP A 293 -14.95 -1.41 0.91
N ARG A 294 -14.42 -2.52 1.37
CA ARG A 294 -13.67 -2.64 2.64
C ARG A 294 -12.25 -3.13 2.36
N ARG A 295 -11.46 -2.30 1.69
CA ARG A 295 -10.06 -2.61 1.43
C ARG A 295 -9.25 -2.47 2.71
N ARG A 296 -8.55 -3.55 3.11
CA ARG A 296 -7.65 -3.53 4.26
C ARG A 296 -6.39 -2.74 3.92
N LEU A 297 -5.99 -1.90 4.87
CA LEU A 297 -4.75 -1.16 4.76
C LEU A 297 -3.56 -2.12 4.80
N ILE A 298 -2.59 -1.85 3.96
CA ILE A 298 -1.34 -2.60 3.90
C ILE A 298 -0.21 -1.72 4.47
N GLY A 299 -0.22 -0.42 4.20
CA GLY A 299 0.79 0.52 4.64
C GLY A 299 1.60 1.10 3.50
#